data_b555b088ac7bee6091d43a9a68d84466
#
_entry.id   b555b088ac7bee6091d43a9a68d84466
#
_cell.length_a   1.000
_cell.length_b   1.000
_cell.length_c   1.000
_cell.angle_alpha   90.00
_cell.angle_beta   90.00
_cell.angle_gamma   90.00
#
_symmetry.space_group_name_H-M   'P 1'
#
loop_
_entity.id
_entity.type
_entity.pdbx_description
1 polymer ?
#
loop_
_entity_poly.entity_id
_entity_poly.type
_entity_poly.pdbx_seq_one_letter_code
_entity_poly.pdbx_strand_id
1 'polypeptide(L)'
;LTGEQGCGKTTMLMGMIENIYETMNIRVQETAFELHLRKIYPTRNILTFRETETISGQEGLDVQKKTDGSVNIIGEVATDPVASWMIQAAQVASKFTLFTHHAKTFPDLVTALRNSMLRTGVFTNEKTAEEQVVQVLNFDIHLVKDFRGRRYIERVTECIPVEEKNEYTFDFRNEKTLEGKFEKFFDNATHYFTKITNKQLYTYRNIMEYHDGEYVITNKITDHNIQEMRLNMDDKDLAEFDKFIEDHWGTSKVTSKNAEEAKTVRRAGRPRKTKE
;
A
#
# COMPACT_ATOMS: atom_id res chain seq x y z
N LEU A 1 4.77 -8.21 1.22
CA LEU A 1 6.01 -8.99 1.16
C LEU A 1 5.81 -10.17 0.23
N THR A 2 6.61 -10.27 -0.82
CA THR A 2 6.49 -11.34 -1.80
C THR A 2 7.76 -12.19 -1.91
N GLY A 3 7.65 -13.33 -2.59
CA GLY A 3 8.75 -14.23 -2.86
C GLY A 3 8.42 -15.70 -2.66
N GLU A 4 9.33 -16.58 -3.02
CA GLU A 4 9.17 -18.04 -2.95
C GLU A 4 9.06 -18.55 -1.51
N GLN A 5 8.63 -19.79 -1.35
CA GLN A 5 8.59 -20.43 -0.04
C GLN A 5 10.00 -20.53 0.57
N GLY A 6 10.12 -20.19 1.84
CA GLY A 6 11.40 -20.24 2.57
C GLY A 6 12.40 -19.13 2.24
N CYS A 7 12.02 -18.09 1.48
CA CYS A 7 12.88 -16.93 1.21
C CYS A 7 12.99 -15.94 2.38
N GLY A 8 12.20 -16.12 3.46
CA GLY A 8 12.31 -15.29 4.67
C GLY A 8 11.22 -14.23 4.83
N LYS A 9 10.08 -14.32 4.12
CA LYS A 9 8.95 -13.38 4.24
C LYS A 9 8.48 -13.19 5.68
N THR A 10 8.21 -14.29 6.38
CA THR A 10 7.76 -14.26 7.79
C THR A 10 8.82 -13.63 8.70
N THR A 11 10.10 -13.88 8.47
CA THR A 11 11.20 -13.28 9.23
C THR A 11 11.25 -11.76 8.99
N MET A 12 11.13 -11.33 7.74
CA MET A 12 11.09 -9.91 7.39
C MET A 12 9.86 -9.23 7.99
N LEU A 13 8.69 -9.88 7.92
CA LEU A 13 7.46 -9.39 8.53
C LEU A 13 7.63 -9.18 10.03
N MET A 14 8.29 -10.13 10.73
CA MET A 14 8.59 -9.96 12.16
C MET A 14 9.48 -8.75 12.45
N GLY A 15 10.51 -8.52 11.65
CA GLY A 15 11.37 -7.33 11.76
C GLY A 15 10.60 -6.03 11.51
N MET A 16 9.64 -6.02 10.59
CA MET A 16 8.77 -4.85 10.37
C MET A 16 7.84 -4.61 11.58
N ILE A 17 7.28 -5.67 12.15
CA ILE A 17 6.39 -5.57 13.32
C ILE A 17 7.11 -4.99 14.54
N GLU A 18 8.39 -5.28 14.73
CA GLU A 18 9.20 -4.71 15.80
C GLU A 18 9.25 -3.18 15.76
N ASN A 19 9.20 -2.61 14.55
CA ASN A 19 9.25 -1.17 14.33
C ASN A 19 7.87 -0.48 14.36
N ILE A 20 6.78 -1.19 14.61
CA ILE A 20 5.45 -0.60 14.79
C ILE A 20 5.40 0.05 16.19
N TYR A 21 4.91 1.28 16.28
CA TYR A 21 4.77 1.97 17.57
C TYR A 21 3.96 1.16 18.59
N GLU A 22 4.40 1.13 19.83
CA GLU A 22 3.74 0.36 20.90
C GLU A 22 2.30 0.80 21.18
N THR A 23 1.98 2.04 20.86
CA THR A 23 0.62 2.61 20.99
C THR A 23 -0.34 2.13 19.91
N MET A 24 0.14 1.47 18.86
CA MET A 24 -0.70 0.96 17.79
C MET A 24 -1.29 -0.40 18.13
N ASN A 25 -2.59 -0.53 18.00
CA ASN A 25 -3.31 -1.78 18.18
C ASN A 25 -3.10 -2.67 16.96
N ILE A 26 -2.65 -3.91 17.16
CA ILE A 26 -2.33 -4.86 16.10
C ILE A 26 -3.40 -5.93 16.00
N ARG A 27 -3.87 -6.21 14.80
CA ARG A 27 -4.79 -7.30 14.48
C ARG A 27 -4.10 -8.25 13.52
N VAL A 28 -4.08 -9.52 13.88
CA VAL A 28 -3.32 -10.55 13.16
C VAL A 28 -4.26 -11.65 12.70
N GLN A 29 -4.18 -11.98 11.43
CA GLN A 29 -4.83 -13.16 10.85
C GLN A 29 -3.78 -14.15 10.38
N GLU A 30 -3.87 -15.40 10.85
CA GLU A 30 -2.96 -16.49 10.47
C GLU A 30 -3.75 -17.77 10.18
N THR A 31 -3.27 -18.57 9.25
CA THR A 31 -3.76 -19.94 9.02
C THR A 31 -3.15 -20.91 10.05
N ALA A 32 -1.90 -20.67 10.44
CA ALA A 32 -1.21 -21.36 11.52
C ALA A 32 -0.50 -20.33 12.40
N PHE A 33 -0.45 -20.56 13.73
CA PHE A 33 0.25 -19.64 14.64
C PHE A 33 1.76 -19.72 14.45
N GLU A 34 2.31 -18.91 13.54
CA GLU A 34 3.75 -18.83 13.26
C GLU A 34 4.38 -17.60 13.91
N LEU A 35 3.66 -16.49 13.99
CA LEU A 35 4.23 -15.22 14.44
C LEU A 35 4.36 -15.11 15.96
N HIS A 36 3.55 -15.82 16.71
CA HIS A 36 3.57 -15.85 18.21
C HIS A 36 3.67 -14.46 18.87
N LEU A 37 3.11 -13.40 18.25
CA LEU A 37 3.31 -12.01 18.65
C LEU A 37 2.89 -11.70 20.08
N ARG A 38 1.81 -12.30 20.58
CA ARG A 38 1.38 -12.11 21.97
C ARG A 38 2.39 -12.62 23.00
N LYS A 39 3.17 -13.64 22.65
CA LYS A 39 4.25 -14.16 23.51
C LYS A 39 5.48 -13.27 23.48
N ILE A 40 5.80 -12.71 22.29
CA ILE A 40 6.96 -11.84 22.08
C ILE A 40 6.71 -10.46 22.67
N TYR A 41 5.50 -9.92 22.48
CA TYR A 41 5.09 -8.58 22.90
C TYR A 41 3.92 -8.64 23.89
N PRO A 42 4.11 -9.12 25.13
CA PRO A 42 3.00 -9.39 26.08
C PRO A 42 2.26 -8.13 26.55
N THR A 43 2.89 -6.95 26.45
CA THR A 43 2.33 -5.65 26.88
C THR A 43 1.55 -4.93 25.78
N ARG A 44 1.70 -5.36 24.51
CA ARG A 44 1.06 -4.70 23.36
C ARG A 44 -0.39 -5.18 23.19
N ASN A 45 -1.23 -4.29 22.68
CA ASN A 45 -2.60 -4.66 22.30
C ASN A 45 -2.60 -5.43 20.98
N ILE A 46 -2.54 -6.75 21.08
CA ILE A 46 -2.50 -7.68 19.96
C ILE A 46 -3.65 -8.66 20.06
N LEU A 47 -4.51 -8.71 19.04
CA LEU A 47 -5.49 -9.77 18.86
C LEU A 47 -5.05 -10.63 17.68
N THR A 48 -4.94 -11.94 17.92
CA THR A 48 -4.62 -12.91 16.88
C THR A 48 -5.82 -13.81 16.63
N PHE A 49 -6.19 -13.91 15.37
CA PHE A 49 -7.25 -14.78 14.87
C PHE A 49 -6.63 -15.90 14.03
N ARG A 50 -7.17 -17.07 14.18
CA ARG A 50 -6.78 -18.25 13.42
C ARG A 50 -8.01 -18.91 12.82
N GLU A 51 -7.89 -19.32 11.59
CA GLU A 51 -8.87 -20.20 10.98
C GLU A 51 -8.88 -21.57 11.66
N THR A 52 -10.08 -22.10 11.91
CA THR A 52 -10.31 -23.43 12.51
C THR A 52 -11.37 -24.16 11.70
N GLU A 53 -11.62 -25.43 12.01
CA GLU A 53 -12.69 -26.20 11.37
C GLU A 53 -14.10 -25.59 11.59
N THR A 54 -14.28 -24.82 12.66
CA THR A 54 -15.56 -24.24 13.06
C THR A 54 -15.67 -22.74 12.83
N ILE A 55 -14.56 -22.04 12.63
CA ILE A 55 -14.50 -20.60 12.41
C ILE A 55 -13.68 -20.38 11.16
N SER A 56 -14.32 -19.87 10.11
CA SER A 56 -13.65 -19.50 8.87
C SER A 56 -12.76 -18.28 9.05
N GLY A 57 -11.74 -18.15 8.21
CA GLY A 57 -10.92 -16.94 8.15
C GLY A 57 -11.77 -15.70 7.95
N GLN A 58 -12.83 -15.76 7.16
CA GLN A 58 -13.78 -14.67 6.93
C GLN A 58 -14.49 -14.22 8.22
N GLU A 59 -14.97 -15.14 9.03
CA GLU A 59 -15.63 -14.80 10.31
C GLU A 59 -14.65 -14.13 11.28
N GLY A 60 -13.42 -14.63 11.36
CA GLY A 60 -12.36 -14.01 12.16
C GLY A 60 -12.10 -12.57 11.73
N LEU A 61 -12.08 -12.34 10.44
CA LEU A 61 -11.87 -11.04 9.84
C LEU A 61 -13.05 -10.08 10.04
N ASP A 62 -14.28 -10.56 10.01
CA ASP A 62 -15.46 -9.74 10.31
C ASP A 62 -15.51 -9.31 11.79
N VAL A 63 -14.95 -10.12 12.68
CA VAL A 63 -14.74 -9.72 14.09
C VAL A 63 -13.64 -8.66 14.17
N GLN A 64 -12.56 -8.79 13.42
CA GLN A 64 -11.48 -7.78 13.40
C GLN A 64 -11.99 -6.39 13.02
N LYS A 65 -12.87 -6.26 12.02
CA LYS A 65 -13.47 -4.97 11.61
C LYS A 65 -14.22 -4.26 12.76
N LYS A 66 -14.71 -5.02 13.74
CA LYS A 66 -15.42 -4.49 14.91
C LYS A 66 -14.50 -4.14 16.07
N THR A 67 -13.20 -4.42 15.95
CA THR A 67 -12.20 -4.09 16.95
C THR A 67 -11.40 -2.86 16.50
N ASP A 68 -10.92 -2.07 17.47
CA ASP A 68 -10.06 -0.94 17.20
C ASP A 68 -8.66 -1.44 16.80
N GLY A 69 -8.42 -1.65 15.50
CA GLY A 69 -7.16 -2.09 14.95
C GLY A 69 -6.47 -0.97 14.16
N SER A 70 -5.30 -0.51 14.63
CA SER A 70 -4.50 0.46 13.87
C SER A 70 -3.71 -0.19 12.75
N VAL A 71 -3.28 -1.43 12.93
CA VAL A 71 -2.47 -2.20 12.00
C VAL A 71 -3.07 -3.58 11.78
N ASN A 72 -3.25 -3.97 10.53
CA ASN A 72 -3.64 -5.32 10.15
C ASN A 72 -2.41 -6.10 9.66
N ILE A 73 -2.26 -7.32 10.14
CA ILE A 73 -1.20 -8.24 9.74
C ILE A 73 -1.86 -9.52 9.25
N ILE A 74 -1.60 -9.88 8.00
CA ILE A 74 -2.03 -11.14 7.43
C ILE A 74 -0.77 -11.99 7.24
N GLY A 75 -0.64 -13.04 8.04
CA GLY A 75 0.54 -13.91 8.02
C GLY A 75 0.83 -14.45 6.63
N GLU A 76 -0.20 -14.92 5.95
CA GLU A 76 -0.14 -15.35 4.55
C GLU A 76 -1.50 -15.17 3.86
N VAL A 77 -1.49 -14.58 2.67
CA VAL A 77 -2.65 -14.51 1.78
C VAL A 77 -2.65 -15.76 0.90
N ALA A 78 -3.23 -16.85 1.43
CA ALA A 78 -3.22 -18.16 0.77
C ALA A 78 -4.52 -18.50 0.04
N THR A 79 -5.64 -17.83 0.36
CA THR A 79 -6.95 -18.13 -0.21
C THR A 79 -7.64 -16.90 -0.76
N ASP A 80 -8.53 -17.10 -1.74
CA ASP A 80 -9.29 -16.03 -2.37
C ASP A 80 -10.14 -15.21 -1.38
N PRO A 81 -10.86 -15.81 -0.40
CA PRO A 81 -11.59 -15.04 0.61
C PRO A 81 -10.68 -14.15 1.47
N VAL A 82 -9.51 -14.65 1.90
CA VAL A 82 -8.55 -13.86 2.69
C VAL A 82 -8.00 -12.70 1.88
N ALA A 83 -7.68 -12.90 0.60
CA ALA A 83 -7.22 -11.84 -0.30
C ALA A 83 -8.28 -10.75 -0.47
N SER A 84 -9.50 -11.14 -0.77
CA SER A 84 -10.62 -10.21 -0.97
C SER A 84 -10.91 -9.40 0.29
N TRP A 85 -10.93 -10.07 1.43
CA TRP A 85 -11.16 -9.40 2.70
C TRP A 85 -10.00 -8.44 3.06
N MET A 86 -8.76 -8.86 2.89
CA MET A 86 -7.59 -8.03 3.16
C MET A 86 -7.66 -6.69 2.39
N ILE A 87 -7.99 -6.74 1.10
CA ILE A 87 -8.16 -5.53 0.28
C ILE A 87 -9.25 -4.63 0.87
N GLN A 88 -10.42 -5.18 1.22
CA GLN A 88 -11.51 -4.41 1.81
C GLN A 88 -11.14 -3.82 3.19
N ALA A 89 -10.45 -4.58 4.03
CA ALA A 89 -10.02 -4.12 5.34
C ALA A 89 -8.97 -3.01 5.26
N ALA A 90 -8.04 -3.10 4.31
CA ALA A 90 -7.02 -2.09 4.07
C ALA A 90 -7.61 -0.74 3.66
N GLN A 91 -8.77 -0.73 2.98
CA GLN A 91 -9.44 0.50 2.57
C GLN A 91 -10.11 1.26 3.71
N VAL A 92 -10.58 0.57 4.74
CA VAL A 92 -11.56 1.17 5.67
C VAL A 92 -11.08 1.17 7.13
N ALA A 93 -10.29 0.20 7.54
CA ALA A 93 -10.18 -0.14 8.96
C ALA A 93 -8.79 0.01 9.56
N SER A 94 -7.75 0.33 8.81
CA SER A 94 -6.39 0.38 9.34
C SER A 94 -5.57 1.55 8.79
N LYS A 95 -4.57 1.98 9.55
CA LYS A 95 -3.58 2.94 9.08
C LYS A 95 -2.69 2.31 7.99
N PHE A 96 -2.34 1.03 8.17
CA PHE A 96 -1.65 0.23 7.18
C PHE A 96 -1.90 -1.27 7.40
N THR A 97 -1.67 -2.04 6.36
CA THR A 97 -1.81 -3.49 6.36
C THR A 97 -0.51 -4.13 5.84
N LEU A 98 0.00 -5.11 6.57
CA LEU A 98 1.15 -5.93 6.18
C LEU A 98 0.68 -7.34 5.86
N PHE A 99 1.16 -7.91 4.75
CA PHE A 99 0.83 -9.27 4.39
C PHE A 99 1.97 -9.96 3.62
N THR A 100 1.95 -11.29 3.58
CA THR A 100 2.85 -12.08 2.72
C THR A 100 2.09 -12.78 1.61
N HIS A 101 2.74 -12.92 0.44
CA HIS A 101 2.18 -13.58 -0.74
C HIS A 101 3.29 -14.27 -1.55
N HIS A 102 2.91 -15.25 -2.39
CA HIS A 102 3.85 -16.03 -3.21
C HIS A 102 4.01 -15.53 -4.66
N ALA A 103 3.75 -14.25 -4.93
CA ALA A 103 3.97 -13.69 -6.26
C ALA A 103 5.47 -13.61 -6.61
N LYS A 104 5.80 -13.80 -7.89
CA LYS A 104 7.16 -13.69 -8.42
C LYS A 104 7.50 -12.29 -8.88
N THR A 105 6.54 -11.61 -9.45
CA THR A 105 6.69 -10.23 -9.92
C THR A 105 5.59 -9.35 -9.34
N PHE A 106 5.80 -8.04 -9.39
CA PHE A 106 4.79 -7.09 -8.95
C PHE A 106 3.48 -7.19 -9.76
N PRO A 107 3.49 -7.28 -11.10
CA PRO A 107 2.28 -7.52 -11.88
C PRO A 107 1.57 -8.84 -11.55
N ASP A 108 2.32 -9.90 -11.23
CA ASP A 108 1.72 -11.17 -10.79
C ASP A 108 0.98 -11.00 -9.46
N LEU A 109 1.52 -10.19 -8.53
CA LEU A 109 0.86 -9.88 -7.27
C LEU A 109 -0.49 -9.19 -7.51
N VAL A 110 -0.50 -8.12 -8.30
CA VAL A 110 -1.73 -7.38 -8.65
C VAL A 110 -2.73 -8.30 -9.32
N THR A 111 -2.30 -9.09 -10.30
CA THR A 111 -3.15 -10.03 -11.03
C THR A 111 -3.72 -11.12 -10.11
N ALA A 112 -2.91 -11.68 -9.21
CA ALA A 112 -3.37 -12.70 -8.27
C ALA A 112 -4.45 -12.15 -7.33
N LEU A 113 -4.22 -10.98 -6.72
CA LEU A 113 -5.17 -10.34 -5.81
C LEU A 113 -6.47 -9.95 -6.53
N ARG A 114 -6.38 -9.36 -7.74
CA ARG A 114 -7.54 -9.05 -8.58
C ARG A 114 -8.36 -10.30 -8.87
N ASN A 115 -7.71 -11.38 -9.31
CA ASN A 115 -8.38 -12.63 -9.64
C ASN A 115 -9.06 -13.26 -8.42
N SER A 116 -8.46 -13.12 -7.23
CA SER A 116 -9.09 -13.57 -5.99
C SER A 116 -10.37 -12.80 -5.70
N MET A 117 -10.39 -11.48 -5.91
CA MET A 117 -11.60 -10.66 -5.74
C MET A 117 -12.72 -11.05 -6.73
N LEU A 118 -12.36 -11.40 -7.96
CA LEU A 118 -13.33 -11.87 -8.96
C LEU A 118 -13.89 -13.26 -8.60
N ARG A 119 -13.03 -14.21 -8.16
CA ARG A 119 -13.47 -15.57 -7.80
C ARG A 119 -14.37 -15.60 -6.57
N THR A 120 -14.20 -14.68 -5.63
CA THR A 120 -15.09 -14.55 -4.47
C THR A 120 -16.45 -13.97 -4.82
N GLY A 121 -16.64 -13.44 -6.04
CA GLY A 121 -17.87 -12.83 -6.49
C GLY A 121 -18.17 -11.46 -5.89
N VAL A 122 -17.25 -10.89 -5.12
CA VAL A 122 -17.40 -9.54 -4.56
C VAL A 122 -17.43 -8.49 -5.67
N PHE A 123 -16.64 -8.72 -6.72
CA PHE A 123 -16.63 -7.91 -7.93
C PHE A 123 -16.85 -8.77 -9.16
N THR A 124 -17.60 -8.24 -10.11
CA THR A 124 -17.86 -8.88 -11.41
C THR A 124 -17.09 -8.20 -12.55
N ASN A 125 -16.55 -7.04 -12.31
CA ASN A 125 -15.80 -6.25 -13.28
C ASN A 125 -14.30 -6.28 -12.95
N GLU A 126 -13.49 -6.71 -13.93
CA GLU A 126 -12.03 -6.84 -13.81
C GLU A 126 -11.36 -5.51 -13.51
N LYS A 127 -11.77 -4.44 -14.20
CA LYS A 127 -11.22 -3.09 -14.00
C LYS A 127 -11.47 -2.62 -12.59
N THR A 128 -12.70 -2.74 -12.10
CA THR A 128 -13.06 -2.32 -10.73
C THR A 128 -12.30 -3.13 -9.68
N ALA A 129 -12.16 -4.45 -9.87
CA ALA A 129 -11.38 -5.28 -8.95
C ALA A 129 -9.91 -4.87 -8.92
N GLU A 130 -9.29 -4.57 -10.07
CA GLU A 130 -7.91 -4.11 -10.14
C GLU A 130 -7.74 -2.72 -9.52
N GLU A 131 -8.66 -1.78 -9.76
CA GLU A 131 -8.67 -0.46 -9.10
C GLU A 131 -8.65 -0.59 -7.59
N GLN A 132 -9.44 -1.48 -7.01
CA GLN A 132 -9.46 -1.71 -5.56
C GLN A 132 -8.14 -2.26 -5.03
N VAL A 133 -7.49 -3.14 -5.79
CA VAL A 133 -6.16 -3.68 -5.42
C VAL A 133 -5.11 -2.57 -5.41
N VAL A 134 -5.02 -1.80 -6.50
CA VAL A 134 -3.95 -0.80 -6.64
C VAL A 134 -4.12 0.40 -5.70
N GLN A 135 -5.34 0.68 -5.23
CA GLN A 135 -5.61 1.73 -4.24
C GLN A 135 -5.03 1.43 -2.86
N VAL A 136 -4.86 0.15 -2.51
CA VAL A 136 -4.35 -0.26 -1.19
C VAL A 136 -2.93 -0.80 -1.23
N LEU A 137 -2.42 -1.12 -2.41
CA LEU A 137 -1.10 -1.70 -2.60
C LEU A 137 -0.07 -0.59 -2.85
N ASN A 138 0.60 -0.13 -1.79
CA ASN A 138 1.59 0.95 -1.91
C ASN A 138 2.99 0.41 -2.27
N PHE A 139 3.44 -0.65 -1.58
CA PHE A 139 4.80 -1.19 -1.73
C PHE A 139 4.80 -2.72 -1.76
N ASP A 140 5.71 -3.27 -2.55
CA ASP A 140 6.09 -4.69 -2.51
C ASP A 140 7.56 -4.82 -2.19
N ILE A 141 7.87 -5.57 -1.13
CA ILE A 141 9.25 -5.97 -0.78
C ILE A 141 9.41 -7.41 -1.24
N HIS A 142 10.17 -7.62 -2.30
CA HIS A 142 10.41 -8.94 -2.87
C HIS A 142 11.65 -9.59 -2.30
N LEU A 143 11.48 -10.78 -1.70
CA LEU A 143 12.55 -11.55 -1.11
C LEU A 143 12.90 -12.77 -1.98
N VAL A 144 14.18 -13.03 -2.08
CA VAL A 144 14.73 -14.15 -2.83
C VAL A 144 15.63 -15.01 -1.93
N LYS A 145 15.62 -16.30 -2.20
CA LYS A 145 16.62 -17.24 -1.69
C LYS A 145 17.41 -17.78 -2.87
N ASP A 146 18.71 -17.46 -2.93
CA ASP A 146 19.57 -17.93 -4.02
C ASP A 146 19.89 -19.43 -3.90
N PHE A 147 20.53 -19.98 -4.93
CA PHE A 147 20.94 -21.39 -4.98
C PHE A 147 21.96 -21.77 -3.89
N ARG A 148 22.61 -20.78 -3.27
CA ARG A 148 23.55 -20.98 -2.13
C ARG A 148 22.83 -20.90 -0.78
N GLY A 149 21.52 -20.66 -0.79
CA GLY A 149 20.70 -20.54 0.42
C GLY A 149 20.75 -19.17 1.08
N ARG A 150 21.40 -18.17 0.49
CA ARG A 150 21.40 -16.78 0.99
C ARG A 150 20.04 -16.15 0.73
N ARG A 151 19.54 -15.39 1.71
CA ARG A 151 18.27 -14.69 1.63
C ARG A 151 18.53 -13.20 1.65
N TYR A 152 17.89 -12.47 0.74
CA TYR A 152 18.03 -11.01 0.65
C TYR A 152 16.76 -10.40 0.03
N ILE A 153 16.60 -9.11 0.21
CA ILE A 153 15.59 -8.34 -0.51
C ILE A 153 16.13 -8.11 -1.92
N GLU A 154 15.47 -8.62 -2.93
CA GLU A 154 15.87 -8.40 -4.32
C GLU A 154 15.53 -6.98 -4.76
N ARG A 155 14.32 -6.54 -4.41
CA ARG A 155 13.82 -5.20 -4.77
C ARG A 155 12.73 -4.73 -3.82
N VAL A 156 12.60 -3.42 -3.73
CA VAL A 156 11.43 -2.74 -3.16
C VAL A 156 10.76 -1.97 -4.29
N THR A 157 9.51 -2.30 -4.56
CA THR A 157 8.72 -1.76 -5.68
C THR A 157 7.60 -0.88 -5.13
N GLU A 158 7.45 0.33 -5.67
CA GLU A 158 6.33 1.22 -5.40
C GLU A 158 5.25 1.02 -6.46
N CYS A 159 4.00 0.87 -6.02
CA CYS A 159 2.82 0.94 -6.87
C CYS A 159 2.35 2.38 -7.01
N ILE A 160 2.07 2.79 -8.23
CA ILE A 160 1.65 4.14 -8.54
C ILE A 160 0.32 4.05 -9.32
N PRO A 161 -0.83 4.24 -8.65
CA PRO A 161 -2.12 4.30 -9.33
C PRO A 161 -2.11 5.39 -10.40
N VAL A 162 -2.67 5.09 -11.56
CA VAL A 162 -2.86 6.10 -12.62
C VAL A 162 -4.10 6.91 -12.30
N GLU A 163 -3.92 8.17 -11.93
CA GLU A 163 -5.04 9.08 -11.74
C GLU A 163 -5.74 9.34 -13.07
N GLU A 164 -7.03 9.08 -13.14
CA GLU A 164 -7.86 9.50 -14.25
C GLU A 164 -8.05 11.02 -14.19
N LYS A 165 -7.22 11.76 -14.90
CA LYS A 165 -7.48 13.19 -15.12
C LYS A 165 -8.67 13.32 -16.07
N ASN A 166 -9.83 13.70 -15.52
CA ASN A 166 -11.05 13.99 -16.28
C ASN A 166 -11.01 15.38 -16.93
N GLU A 167 -9.88 15.79 -17.46
CA GLU A 167 -9.77 17.08 -18.14
C GLU A 167 -10.18 16.96 -19.61
N TYR A 168 -11.50 16.86 -19.84
CA TYR A 168 -12.04 17.13 -21.17
C TYR A 168 -12.20 18.66 -21.31
N THR A 169 -11.20 19.31 -21.85
CA THR A 169 -11.30 20.73 -22.19
C THR A 169 -12.01 20.92 -23.53
N PHE A 170 -13.29 20.57 -23.58
CA PHE A 170 -14.14 20.76 -24.75
C PHE A 170 -14.59 22.22 -24.95
N ASP A 171 -13.79 23.19 -24.66
CA ASP A 171 -14.20 24.58 -24.89
C ASP A 171 -13.87 25.05 -26.31
N PHE A 172 -14.73 24.63 -27.27
CA PHE A 172 -14.69 25.16 -28.63
C PHE A 172 -15.05 26.65 -28.72
N ARG A 173 -15.63 27.24 -27.66
CA ARG A 173 -16.15 28.59 -27.67
C ARG A 173 -15.05 29.63 -27.79
N ASN A 174 -13.88 29.34 -27.26
CA ASN A 174 -12.75 30.27 -27.25
C ASN A 174 -11.91 30.20 -28.53
N GLU A 175 -12.11 29.20 -29.40
CA GLU A 175 -11.38 29.10 -30.67
C GLU A 175 -12.06 29.93 -31.76
N LYS A 176 -11.28 30.86 -32.32
CA LYS A 176 -11.78 31.80 -33.34
C LYS A 176 -11.73 31.23 -34.75
N THR A 177 -10.84 30.31 -35.02
CA THR A 177 -10.64 29.71 -36.33
C THR A 177 -11.25 28.33 -36.44
N LEU A 178 -11.69 27.98 -37.66
CA LEU A 178 -12.22 26.64 -37.90
C LEU A 178 -11.12 25.58 -37.73
N GLU A 179 -9.92 25.89 -38.12
CA GLU A 179 -8.74 25.03 -38.01
C GLU A 179 -8.41 24.73 -36.57
N GLY A 180 -8.38 25.73 -35.68
CA GLY A 180 -8.17 25.55 -34.23
C GLY A 180 -9.30 24.75 -33.56
N LYS A 181 -10.56 24.85 -34.04
CA LYS A 181 -11.67 24.02 -33.58
C LYS A 181 -11.47 22.54 -33.93
N PHE A 182 -11.01 22.26 -35.15
CA PHE A 182 -10.71 20.91 -35.59
C PHE A 182 -9.51 20.31 -34.83
N GLU A 183 -8.44 21.07 -34.63
CA GLU A 183 -7.27 20.63 -33.88
C GLU A 183 -7.65 20.21 -32.46
N LYS A 184 -8.38 21.06 -31.74
CA LYS A 184 -8.92 20.71 -30.40
C LYS A 184 -9.87 19.53 -30.41
N PHE A 185 -10.69 19.40 -31.43
CA PHE A 185 -11.55 18.21 -31.56
C PHE A 185 -10.74 16.94 -31.72
N PHE A 186 -9.72 16.93 -32.58
CA PHE A 186 -8.87 15.77 -32.79
C PHE A 186 -8.03 15.44 -31.54
N ASP A 187 -7.51 16.43 -30.84
CA ASP A 187 -6.79 16.22 -29.57
C ASP A 187 -7.69 15.58 -28.53
N ASN A 188 -8.89 16.12 -28.35
CA ASN A 188 -9.86 15.56 -27.41
C ASN A 188 -10.33 14.15 -27.82
N ALA A 189 -10.57 13.91 -29.10
CA ALA A 189 -10.95 12.60 -29.61
C ALA A 189 -9.81 11.59 -29.42
N THR A 190 -8.57 11.96 -29.71
CA THR A 190 -7.39 11.14 -29.48
C THR A 190 -7.24 10.80 -28.01
N HIS A 191 -7.38 11.81 -27.14
CA HIS A 191 -7.33 11.60 -25.68
C HIS A 191 -8.44 10.66 -25.20
N TYR A 192 -9.66 10.85 -25.69
CA TYR A 192 -10.80 9.98 -25.37
C TYR A 192 -10.57 8.53 -25.81
N PHE A 193 -10.14 8.31 -27.05
CA PHE A 193 -9.83 6.97 -27.54
C PHE A 193 -8.66 6.34 -26.79
N THR A 194 -7.61 7.08 -26.50
CA THR A 194 -6.49 6.60 -25.70
C THR A 194 -6.94 6.18 -24.31
N LYS A 195 -7.81 6.98 -23.67
CA LYS A 195 -8.37 6.64 -22.37
C LYS A 195 -9.22 5.37 -22.38
N ILE A 196 -10.06 5.17 -23.41
CA ILE A 196 -10.88 3.95 -23.53
C ILE A 196 -10.04 2.72 -23.84
N THR A 197 -9.00 2.86 -24.65
CA THR A 197 -8.13 1.75 -25.06
C THR A 197 -7.03 1.46 -24.05
N ASN A 198 -6.59 2.45 -23.25
CA ASN A 198 -5.60 2.26 -22.22
C ASN A 198 -6.23 1.61 -20.99
N LYS A 199 -5.98 0.31 -20.83
CA LYS A 199 -6.43 -0.48 -19.68
C LYS A 199 -5.49 -0.41 -18.47
N GLN A 200 -4.40 0.34 -18.58
CA GLN A 200 -3.39 0.39 -17.52
C GLN A 200 -3.90 1.26 -16.37
N LEU A 201 -4.16 0.64 -15.21
CA LEU A 201 -4.66 1.30 -14.01
C LEU A 201 -3.56 1.73 -13.05
N TYR A 202 -2.35 1.22 -13.25
CA TYR A 202 -1.20 1.53 -12.42
C TYR A 202 0.09 1.49 -13.23
N THR A 203 1.09 2.16 -12.71
CA THR A 203 2.50 1.96 -13.04
C THR A 203 3.23 1.49 -11.79
N TYR A 204 4.43 0.97 -11.95
CA TYR A 204 5.27 0.61 -10.82
C TYR A 204 6.72 0.89 -11.14
N ARG A 205 7.52 1.10 -10.09
CA ARG A 205 8.96 1.29 -10.23
C ARG A 205 9.68 0.74 -9.01
N ASN A 206 10.87 0.24 -9.22
CA ASN A 206 11.73 -0.16 -8.12
C ASN A 206 12.36 1.09 -7.51
N ILE A 207 12.24 1.22 -6.20
CA ILE A 207 12.87 2.31 -5.43
C ILE A 207 14.22 1.87 -4.86
N MET A 208 14.40 0.56 -4.67
CA MET A 208 15.65 -0.06 -4.24
C MET A 208 15.82 -1.43 -4.92
N GLU A 209 17.03 -1.75 -5.29
CA GLU A 209 17.39 -3.04 -5.88
C GLU A 209 18.71 -3.56 -5.29
N TYR A 210 18.89 -4.89 -5.28
CA TYR A 210 20.11 -5.52 -4.85
C TYR A 210 20.96 -5.90 -6.08
N HIS A 211 22.14 -5.32 -6.18
CA HIS A 211 23.11 -5.57 -7.25
C HIS A 211 24.48 -5.91 -6.67
N ASP A 212 25.04 -7.05 -7.06
CA ASP A 212 26.43 -7.46 -6.79
C ASP A 212 26.87 -7.36 -5.32
N GLY A 213 25.96 -7.56 -4.38
CA GLY A 213 26.28 -7.54 -2.95
C GLY A 213 25.86 -6.26 -2.22
N GLU A 214 25.36 -5.25 -2.95
CA GLU A 214 24.99 -3.94 -2.41
C GLU A 214 23.55 -3.58 -2.74
N TYR A 215 22.92 -2.79 -1.87
CA TYR A 215 21.61 -2.19 -2.12
C TYR A 215 21.78 -0.84 -2.80
N VAL A 216 21.14 -0.68 -3.93
CA VAL A 216 21.16 0.54 -4.73
C VAL A 216 19.78 1.18 -4.73
N ILE A 217 19.70 2.45 -4.37
CA ILE A 217 18.48 3.25 -4.49
C ILE A 217 18.36 3.71 -5.94
N THR A 218 17.29 3.25 -6.61
CA THR A 218 17.10 3.43 -8.05
C THR A 218 16.17 4.59 -8.40
N ASN A 219 15.08 4.74 -7.65
CA ASN A 219 14.12 5.82 -7.88
C ASN A 219 13.65 6.45 -6.58
N LYS A 220 13.23 7.73 -6.65
CA LYS A 220 12.59 8.42 -5.54
C LYS A 220 11.18 7.89 -5.34
N ILE A 221 10.74 7.73 -4.08
CA ILE A 221 9.33 7.48 -3.72
C ILE A 221 8.47 8.67 -4.18
N THR A 222 7.24 8.41 -4.62
CA THR A 222 6.30 9.48 -5.02
C THR A 222 6.05 10.45 -3.87
N ASP A 223 5.84 11.71 -4.20
CA ASP A 223 5.54 12.73 -3.18
C ASP A 223 4.24 12.40 -2.43
N HIS A 224 3.27 11.73 -3.07
CA HIS A 224 2.06 11.23 -2.44
C HIS A 224 2.39 10.24 -1.30
N ASN A 225 3.13 9.17 -1.59
CA ASN A 225 3.51 8.18 -0.59
C ASN A 225 4.44 8.76 0.50
N ILE A 226 5.32 9.69 0.15
CA ILE A 226 6.12 10.42 1.15
C ILE A 226 5.23 11.18 2.13
N GLN A 227 4.18 11.85 1.65
CA GLN A 227 3.24 12.59 2.50
C GLN A 227 2.45 11.65 3.42
N GLU A 228 1.94 10.55 2.88
CA GLU A 228 1.21 9.53 3.66
C GLU A 228 2.10 8.91 4.76
N MET A 229 3.35 8.59 4.45
CA MET A 229 4.30 8.06 5.43
C MET A 229 4.55 9.07 6.56
N ARG A 230 4.76 10.35 6.24
CA ARG A 230 4.98 11.42 7.23
C ARG A 230 3.83 11.61 8.22
N LEU A 231 2.59 11.39 7.79
CA LEU A 231 1.42 11.51 8.67
C LEU A 231 1.41 10.50 9.83
N ASN A 232 2.13 9.41 9.68
CA ASN A 232 2.16 8.30 10.63
C ASN A 232 3.48 8.19 11.41
N MET A 233 4.39 9.16 11.27
CA MET A 233 5.68 9.22 11.97
C MET A 233 5.63 10.17 13.17
N ASP A 234 6.38 9.86 14.24
CA ASP A 234 6.67 10.80 15.30
C ASP A 234 7.75 11.80 14.88
N ASP A 235 8.07 12.76 15.75
CA ASP A 235 9.00 13.84 15.42
C ASP A 235 10.44 13.32 15.18
N LYS A 236 10.83 12.23 15.86
CA LYS A 236 12.15 11.61 15.71
C LYS A 236 12.27 10.88 14.38
N ASP A 237 11.31 9.99 14.10
CA ASP A 237 11.29 9.21 12.86
C ASP A 237 11.11 10.12 11.65
N LEU A 238 10.33 11.20 11.79
CA LEU A 238 10.18 12.21 10.75
C LEU A 238 11.51 12.89 10.41
N ALA A 239 12.32 13.24 11.43
CA ALA A 239 13.62 13.85 11.20
C ALA A 239 14.60 12.89 10.52
N GLU A 240 14.60 11.60 10.91
CA GLU A 240 15.42 10.57 10.28
C GLU A 240 14.99 10.31 8.83
N PHE A 241 13.68 10.28 8.59
CA PHE A 241 13.12 10.10 7.26
C PHE A 241 13.41 11.28 6.32
N ASP A 242 13.26 12.50 6.81
CA ASP A 242 13.59 13.72 6.05
C ASP A 242 15.08 13.77 5.68
N LYS A 243 15.95 13.37 6.61
CA LYS A 243 17.38 13.24 6.33
C LYS A 243 17.66 12.17 5.27
N PHE A 244 17.01 11.00 5.36
CA PHE A 244 17.13 9.95 4.33
C PHE A 244 16.71 10.46 2.95
N ILE A 245 15.60 11.21 2.86
CA ILE A 245 15.13 11.82 1.61
C ILE A 245 16.16 12.80 1.06
N GLU A 246 16.73 13.65 1.92
CA GLU A 246 17.73 14.65 1.52
C GLU A 246 19.01 13.97 1.02
N ASP A 247 19.51 12.99 1.75
CA ASP A 247 20.75 12.26 1.43
C ASP A 247 20.65 11.51 0.08
N HIS A 248 19.49 10.96 -0.25
CA HIS A 248 19.33 10.10 -1.44
C HIS A 248 18.63 10.77 -2.62
N TRP A 249 17.74 11.74 -2.38
CA TRP A 249 16.92 12.33 -3.44
C TRP A 249 16.95 13.86 -3.50
N GLY A 250 17.73 14.51 -2.62
CA GLY A 250 17.79 15.95 -2.51
C GLY A 250 16.57 16.58 -1.86
N THR A 251 16.65 17.88 -1.55
CA THR A 251 15.57 18.62 -0.89
C THR A 251 14.29 18.57 -1.71
N SER A 252 13.29 17.86 -1.23
CA SER A 252 11.92 18.00 -1.69
C SER A 252 11.47 19.41 -1.32
N LYS A 253 11.21 20.27 -2.30
CA LYS A 253 10.51 21.55 -2.07
C LYS A 253 9.06 21.26 -1.68
N VAL A 254 8.86 20.75 -0.46
CA VAL A 254 7.54 20.77 0.16
C VAL A 254 7.27 22.23 0.49
N THR A 255 6.43 22.85 -0.31
CA THR A 255 6.00 24.23 -0.06
C THR A 255 5.42 24.31 1.35
N SER A 256 5.89 25.30 2.11
CA SER A 256 5.52 25.60 3.52
C SER A 256 4.00 25.65 3.79
N LYS A 257 3.17 25.76 2.79
CA LYS A 257 1.70 25.69 2.89
C LYS A 257 1.18 24.37 3.44
N ASN A 258 1.70 23.23 2.99
CA ASN A 258 1.20 21.92 3.43
C ASN A 258 1.63 21.58 4.86
N ALA A 259 2.76 22.11 5.33
CA ALA A 259 3.20 21.95 6.71
C ALA A 259 2.35 22.76 7.71
N GLU A 260 1.80 23.90 7.29
CA GLU A 260 0.85 24.69 8.10
C GLU A 260 -0.54 24.07 8.14
N GLU A 261 -1.03 23.52 7.04
CA GLU A 261 -2.31 22.79 7.00
C GLU A 261 -2.27 21.52 7.87
N ALA A 262 -1.20 20.74 7.83
CA ALA A 262 -1.01 19.57 8.70
C ALA A 262 -0.94 19.96 10.19
N LYS A 263 -0.32 21.09 10.54
CA LYS A 263 -0.32 21.63 11.91
C LYS A 263 -1.70 22.10 12.35
N THR A 264 -2.50 22.62 11.46
CA THR A 264 -3.86 23.10 11.73
C THR A 264 -4.81 21.93 11.99
N VAL A 265 -4.71 20.85 11.23
CA VAL A 265 -5.48 19.61 11.44
C VAL A 265 -5.10 18.95 12.77
N ARG A 266 -3.80 18.88 13.13
CA ARG A 266 -3.35 18.36 14.42
C ARG A 266 -3.83 19.20 15.63
N ARG A 267 -4.03 20.51 15.46
CA ARG A 267 -4.58 21.39 16.52
C ARG A 267 -6.08 21.24 16.70
N ALA A 268 -6.82 20.97 15.64
CA ALA A 268 -8.28 20.77 15.68
C ALA A 268 -8.69 19.44 16.37
N GLY A 269 -7.82 18.41 16.37
CA GLY A 269 -8.08 17.10 16.98
C GLY A 269 -7.74 16.99 18.48
N ARG A 270 -7.19 18.02 19.13
CA ARG A 270 -6.91 17.95 20.58
C ARG A 270 -8.15 18.34 21.39
N PRO A 271 -8.66 17.48 22.29
CA PRO A 271 -9.76 17.86 23.19
C PRO A 271 -9.32 19.02 24.08
N ARG A 272 -10.17 20.05 24.18
CA ARG A 272 -9.96 21.17 25.09
C ARG A 272 -9.90 20.63 26.54
N LYS A 273 -8.77 20.83 27.21
CA LYS A 273 -8.71 20.64 28.67
C LYS A 273 -9.68 21.64 29.31
N THR A 274 -10.78 21.15 29.87
CA THR A 274 -11.61 21.90 30.81
C THR A 274 -10.75 22.20 32.03
N LYS A 275 -10.56 23.48 32.30
CA LYS A 275 -10.04 23.93 33.61
C LYS A 275 -11.19 23.87 34.59
N GLU A 276 -11.07 23.04 35.58
CA GLU A 276 -11.60 23.27 36.91
C GLU A 276 -10.51 23.78 37.83
#